data_f1df7ae2e40e4fe18ea6419558d56218
#
_entry.id   f1df7ae2e40e4fe18ea6419558d56218
#
_cell.length_a   1.000
_cell.length_b   1.000
_cell.length_c   1.000
_cell.angle_alpha   90.00
_cell.angle_beta   90.00
_cell.angle_gamma   90.00
#
_symmetry.space_group_name_H-M   'P 1'
#
loop_
_entity.id
_entity.type
_entity.pdbx_description
1 polymer ?
#
loop_
_entity_poly.entity_id
_entity_poly.type
_entity_poly.pdbx_seq_one_letter_code
_entity_poly.pdbx_strand_id
1 'polypeptide(L)'
;MKEKYQKIDGYTEFFSFFFGENNKEEISKKLWAFAKKSMYMIDEEKDEAWKSLNSRIDDRLNKSEKYIQDKKITKVYVRTFGDKGNSETKSLLERFYKYIFSNKEVISLDSSNNSAPSSTLNKYTKYTKNKDHKSKNILFNYQVSHVFGKTLNCYAFTAPWNVVYLPKVLDPFTGHESKGELTEQFTEKLQEFVKSNYREQIREFNQTMEDLAPKVKQFKKEIKKEGNIKEDTLKQFFKSLDESFSKIDL
;
A
#
# COMPACT_ATOMS: atom_id res chain seq x y z
N MET A 1 -34.73 25.42 -18.75
CA MET A 1 -34.39 24.28 -17.87
C MET A 1 -33.02 23.78 -18.30
N LYS A 2 -32.00 23.77 -17.44
CA LYS A 2 -30.72 23.11 -17.78
C LYS A 2 -30.97 21.62 -17.77
N GLU A 3 -30.77 20.94 -18.90
CA GLU A 3 -30.79 19.47 -18.94
C GLU A 3 -29.82 18.93 -17.89
N LYS A 4 -30.32 18.14 -16.99
CA LYS A 4 -29.50 17.50 -15.93
C LYS A 4 -28.88 16.27 -16.55
N TYR A 5 -27.64 16.38 -17.05
CA TYR A 5 -26.90 15.24 -17.58
C TYR A 5 -26.80 14.14 -16.52
N GLN A 6 -27.13 12.94 -16.90
CA GLN A 6 -27.06 11.76 -16.03
C GLN A 6 -25.61 11.27 -16.00
N LYS A 7 -25.07 10.97 -14.82
CA LYS A 7 -23.79 10.28 -14.68
C LYS A 7 -24.01 8.79 -14.87
N ILE A 8 -23.39 8.22 -15.89
CA ILE A 8 -23.43 6.79 -16.20
C ILE A 8 -22.11 6.17 -15.73
N ASP A 9 -22.20 5.11 -14.93
CA ASP A 9 -21.06 4.36 -14.44
C ASP A 9 -21.00 3.00 -15.13
N GLY A 10 -19.98 2.80 -15.98
CA GLY A 10 -19.80 1.60 -16.78
C GLY A 10 -19.66 0.32 -15.95
N TYR A 11 -19.13 0.37 -14.74
CA TYR A 11 -19.10 -0.80 -13.86
C TYR A 11 -20.48 -1.16 -13.32
N THR A 12 -21.28 -0.16 -12.96
CA THR A 12 -22.68 -0.38 -12.57
C THR A 12 -23.46 -1.03 -13.70
N GLU A 13 -23.32 -0.52 -14.93
CA GLU A 13 -23.98 -1.10 -16.13
C GLU A 13 -23.53 -2.54 -16.36
N PHE A 14 -22.20 -2.79 -16.33
CA PHE A 14 -21.63 -4.12 -16.52
C PHE A 14 -22.17 -5.14 -15.50
N PHE A 15 -22.11 -4.80 -14.23
CA PHE A 15 -22.57 -5.72 -13.18
C PHE A 15 -24.09 -5.85 -13.12
N SER A 16 -24.85 -4.80 -13.47
CA SER A 16 -26.30 -4.89 -13.62
C SER A 16 -26.69 -5.91 -14.68
N PHE A 17 -25.98 -5.91 -15.82
CA PHE A 17 -26.19 -6.89 -16.87
C PHE A 17 -25.93 -8.33 -16.39
N PHE A 18 -24.78 -8.58 -15.72
CA PHE A 18 -24.41 -9.93 -15.29
C PHE A 18 -25.20 -10.45 -14.09
N PHE A 19 -25.60 -9.56 -13.18
CA PHE A 19 -26.31 -9.97 -11.97
C PHE A 19 -27.83 -9.91 -12.12
N GLY A 20 -28.34 -9.35 -13.23
CA GLY A 20 -29.77 -9.07 -13.40
C GLY A 20 -30.30 -8.11 -12.33
N GLU A 21 -29.47 -7.19 -11.86
CA GLU A 21 -29.72 -6.37 -10.68
C GLU A 21 -29.38 -4.90 -10.97
N ASN A 22 -30.34 -4.01 -10.78
CA ASN A 22 -30.15 -2.56 -10.99
C ASN A 22 -29.89 -1.79 -9.68
N ASN A 23 -30.00 -2.45 -8.54
CA ASN A 23 -29.72 -1.84 -7.25
C ASN A 23 -28.22 -1.89 -6.95
N LYS A 24 -27.58 -0.73 -6.90
CA LYS A 24 -26.14 -0.59 -6.64
C LYS A 24 -25.71 -1.20 -5.31
N GLU A 25 -26.56 -1.12 -4.27
CA GLU A 25 -26.27 -1.70 -2.97
C GLU A 25 -26.18 -3.23 -3.06
N GLU A 26 -27.11 -3.86 -3.78
CA GLU A 26 -27.09 -5.32 -4.01
C GLU A 26 -25.90 -5.74 -4.88
N ILE A 27 -25.56 -4.96 -5.90
CA ILE A 27 -24.33 -5.18 -6.70
C ILE A 27 -23.09 -5.12 -5.78
N SER A 28 -22.98 -4.11 -4.93
CA SER A 28 -21.89 -3.95 -3.96
C SER A 28 -21.81 -5.11 -2.97
N LYS A 29 -22.95 -5.62 -2.47
CA LYS A 29 -23.01 -6.80 -1.61
C LYS A 29 -22.50 -8.06 -2.31
N LYS A 30 -22.90 -8.28 -3.56
CA LYS A 30 -22.46 -9.43 -4.37
C LYS A 30 -20.96 -9.36 -4.68
N LEU A 31 -20.43 -8.18 -5.04
CA LEU A 31 -19.00 -7.96 -5.25
C LEU A 31 -18.19 -8.22 -3.98
N TRP A 32 -18.68 -7.72 -2.85
CA TRP A 32 -18.02 -7.96 -1.57
C TRP A 32 -18.05 -9.43 -1.15
N ALA A 33 -19.18 -10.12 -1.35
CA ALA A 33 -19.27 -11.56 -1.11
C ALA A 33 -18.29 -12.37 -1.98
N PHE A 34 -18.12 -11.97 -3.24
CA PHE A 34 -17.10 -12.56 -4.12
C PHE A 34 -15.69 -12.25 -3.64
N ALA A 35 -15.39 -10.99 -3.27
CA ALA A 35 -14.08 -10.59 -2.77
C ALA A 35 -13.66 -11.41 -1.55
N LYS A 36 -14.54 -11.55 -0.55
CA LYS A 36 -14.25 -12.34 0.66
C LYS A 36 -13.90 -13.81 0.39
N LYS A 37 -14.39 -14.38 -0.70
CA LYS A 37 -14.11 -15.76 -1.10
C LYS A 37 -12.86 -15.91 -1.95
N SER A 38 -12.45 -14.84 -2.63
CA SER A 38 -11.43 -14.89 -3.69
C SER A 38 -10.19 -14.03 -3.43
N MET A 39 -10.20 -13.17 -2.42
CA MET A 39 -8.99 -12.45 -2.01
C MET A 39 -8.16 -13.29 -1.06
N TYR A 40 -6.84 -13.13 -1.10
CA TYR A 40 -5.92 -13.83 -0.21
C TYR A 40 -4.99 -12.84 0.48
N MET A 41 -5.05 -12.82 1.80
CA MET A 41 -4.25 -11.97 2.69
C MET A 41 -3.37 -12.83 3.59
N ILE A 42 -2.42 -12.21 4.27
CA ILE A 42 -1.59 -12.86 5.27
C ILE A 42 -2.41 -12.92 6.57
N ASP A 43 -3.04 -14.03 6.86
CA ASP A 43 -3.92 -14.19 8.02
C ASP A 43 -3.26 -14.98 9.15
N GLU A 44 -2.97 -16.26 8.93
CA GLU A 44 -2.38 -17.15 9.95
C GLU A 44 -1.03 -16.64 10.48
N GLU A 45 -0.21 -16.04 9.62
CA GLU A 45 1.14 -15.57 9.93
C GLU A 45 1.25 -14.02 10.00
N LYS A 46 0.15 -13.32 10.23
CA LYS A 46 0.13 -11.84 10.21
C LYS A 46 1.05 -11.19 11.25
N ASP A 47 1.10 -11.76 12.45
CA ASP A 47 1.93 -11.25 13.54
C ASP A 47 3.42 -11.47 13.26
N GLU A 48 3.77 -12.64 12.73
CA GLU A 48 5.14 -12.93 12.33
C GLU A 48 5.59 -12.06 11.17
N ALA A 49 4.73 -11.86 10.16
CA ALA A 49 5.00 -10.98 9.03
C ALA A 49 5.23 -9.54 9.47
N TRP A 50 4.39 -9.03 10.37
CA TRP A 50 4.51 -7.69 10.94
C TRP A 50 5.77 -7.53 11.79
N LYS A 51 6.01 -8.45 12.71
CA LYS A 51 7.21 -8.49 13.54
C LYS A 51 8.49 -8.56 12.69
N SER A 52 8.50 -9.41 11.67
CA SER A 52 9.65 -9.54 10.75
C SER A 52 9.94 -8.24 9.99
N LEU A 53 8.92 -7.49 9.57
CA LEU A 53 9.09 -6.19 8.93
C LEU A 53 9.71 -5.17 9.90
N ASN A 54 9.13 -5.01 11.08
CA ASN A 54 9.60 -4.06 12.09
C ASN A 54 11.00 -4.40 12.59
N SER A 55 11.28 -5.67 12.86
CA SER A 55 12.62 -6.11 13.30
C SER A 55 13.70 -5.78 12.27
N ARG A 56 13.42 -5.94 10.97
CA ARG A 56 14.38 -5.55 9.92
C ARG A 56 14.65 -4.05 9.89
N ILE A 57 13.62 -3.23 10.09
CA ILE A 57 13.78 -1.77 10.17
C ILE A 57 14.62 -1.41 11.39
N ASP A 58 14.28 -1.96 12.55
CA ASP A 58 14.96 -1.70 13.82
C ASP A 58 16.42 -2.15 13.81
N ASP A 59 16.70 -3.34 13.29
CA ASP A 59 18.06 -3.84 13.17
C ASP A 59 18.92 -2.91 12.29
N ARG A 60 18.37 -2.47 11.14
CA ARG A 60 19.09 -1.53 10.26
C ARG A 60 19.26 -0.14 10.87
N LEU A 61 18.40 0.27 11.77
CA LEU A 61 18.53 1.54 12.50
C LEU A 61 19.53 1.45 13.64
N ASN A 62 19.55 0.34 14.38
CA ASN A 62 20.15 0.28 15.71
C ASN A 62 21.38 -0.64 15.80
N LYS A 63 21.60 -1.55 14.84
CA LYS A 63 22.75 -2.47 14.85
C LYS A 63 23.93 -1.94 14.05
N SER A 64 25.12 -2.46 14.34
CA SER A 64 26.33 -2.15 13.58
C SER A 64 26.29 -2.72 12.17
N GLU A 65 27.00 -2.10 11.22
CA GLU A 65 27.10 -2.61 9.84
C GLU A 65 27.66 -4.05 9.79
N LYS A 66 28.58 -4.40 10.67
CA LYS A 66 29.10 -5.77 10.79
C LYS A 66 27.97 -6.75 11.15
N TYR A 67 27.14 -6.43 12.14
CA TYR A 67 25.99 -7.26 12.53
C TYR A 67 25.01 -7.45 11.37
N ILE A 68 24.70 -6.36 10.66
CA ILE A 68 23.79 -6.37 9.50
C ILE A 68 24.33 -7.29 8.40
N GLN A 69 25.63 -7.24 8.11
CA GLN A 69 26.28 -8.11 7.11
C GLN A 69 26.30 -9.56 7.56
N ASP A 70 26.74 -9.86 8.78
CA ASP A 70 26.83 -11.21 9.33
C ASP A 70 25.47 -11.91 9.36
N LYS A 71 24.42 -11.18 9.74
CA LYS A 71 23.01 -11.66 9.79
C LYS A 71 22.28 -11.55 8.46
N LYS A 72 22.92 -11.00 7.41
CA LYS A 72 22.31 -10.77 6.08
C LYS A 72 20.98 -10.03 6.13
N ILE A 73 20.88 -9.01 6.99
CA ILE A 73 19.65 -8.24 7.17
C ILE A 73 19.41 -7.38 5.94
N THR A 74 18.38 -7.70 5.18
CA THR A 74 18.03 -6.99 3.95
C THR A 74 17.40 -5.62 4.25
N LYS A 75 17.59 -4.67 3.34
CA LYS A 75 16.85 -3.41 3.35
C LYS A 75 15.35 -3.68 3.17
N VAL A 76 14.51 -2.80 3.68
CA VAL A 76 13.07 -2.84 3.41
C VAL A 76 12.76 -2.03 2.15
N TYR A 77 11.67 -2.39 1.50
CA TYR A 77 11.32 -1.75 0.24
C TYR A 77 10.25 -0.67 0.42
N VAL A 78 10.28 0.31 -0.48
CA VAL A 78 9.21 1.27 -0.72
C VAL A 78 9.02 1.41 -2.23
N ARG A 79 7.81 1.77 -2.66
CA ARG A 79 7.53 2.04 -4.07
C ARG A 79 8.12 3.38 -4.49
N THR A 80 8.43 3.54 -5.77
CA THR A 80 8.68 4.84 -6.39
C THR A 80 7.35 5.50 -6.78
N PHE A 81 7.40 6.76 -7.25
CA PHE A 81 6.19 7.52 -7.64
C PHE A 81 5.47 6.98 -8.90
N GLY A 82 5.88 5.86 -9.47
CA GLY A 82 5.31 5.30 -10.70
C GLY A 82 5.44 6.28 -11.88
N ASP A 83 4.41 6.37 -12.73
CA ASP A 83 4.39 7.22 -13.93
C ASP A 83 4.46 8.72 -13.61
N LYS A 84 4.13 9.13 -12.39
CA LYS A 84 4.28 10.50 -11.89
C LYS A 84 5.68 10.79 -11.33
N GLY A 85 6.53 9.76 -11.26
CA GLY A 85 7.87 9.85 -10.74
C GLY A 85 8.87 10.31 -11.80
N ASN A 86 9.76 11.23 -11.40
CA ASN A 86 10.93 11.61 -12.15
C ASN A 86 12.16 11.43 -11.26
N SER A 87 13.34 11.72 -11.80
CA SER A 87 14.60 11.63 -11.06
C SER A 87 14.60 12.52 -9.80
N GLU A 88 13.93 13.67 -9.86
CA GLU A 88 13.84 14.63 -8.77
C GLU A 88 12.99 14.10 -7.60
N THR A 89 11.80 13.54 -7.86
CA THR A 89 10.95 12.94 -6.83
C THR A 89 11.58 11.70 -6.20
N LYS A 90 12.36 10.92 -6.99
CA LYS A 90 13.14 9.81 -6.49
C LYS A 90 14.23 10.29 -5.53
N SER A 91 15.01 11.29 -5.93
CA SER A 91 16.04 11.88 -5.08
C SER A 91 15.46 12.48 -3.80
N LEU A 92 14.30 13.15 -3.88
CA LEU A 92 13.59 13.66 -2.71
C LEU A 92 13.18 12.57 -1.74
N LEU A 93 12.70 11.43 -2.24
CA LEU A 93 12.33 10.29 -1.39
C LEU A 93 13.56 9.68 -0.70
N GLU A 94 14.68 9.55 -1.39
CA GLU A 94 15.94 9.07 -0.82
C GLU A 94 16.46 10.04 0.27
N ARG A 95 16.41 11.36 0.00
CA ARG A 95 16.77 12.41 0.98
C ARG A 95 15.86 12.39 2.19
N PHE A 96 14.55 12.21 1.99
CA PHE A 96 13.59 12.08 3.07
C PHE A 96 13.94 10.92 4.01
N TYR A 97 14.20 9.74 3.47
CA TYR A 97 14.56 8.58 4.28
C TYR A 97 15.91 8.74 4.99
N LYS A 98 16.91 9.31 4.34
CA LYS A 98 18.17 9.68 5.01
C LYS A 98 17.94 10.62 6.19
N TYR A 99 17.04 11.59 6.01
CA TYR A 99 16.71 12.56 7.05
C TYR A 99 16.02 11.90 8.26
N ILE A 100 14.91 11.18 8.04
CA ILE A 100 14.15 10.59 9.16
C ILE A 100 14.91 9.48 9.88
N PHE A 101 15.83 8.81 9.21
CA PHE A 101 16.64 7.71 9.73
C PHE A 101 18.10 8.10 10.03
N SER A 102 18.38 9.39 10.21
CA SER A 102 19.69 9.88 10.62
C SER A 102 20.85 9.31 9.76
N ASN A 103 20.67 9.36 8.43
CA ASN A 103 21.58 8.84 7.40
C ASN A 103 21.79 7.31 7.39
N LYS A 104 20.98 6.54 8.11
CA LYS A 104 21.02 5.07 8.03
C LYS A 104 20.37 4.58 6.72
N GLU A 105 21.00 3.60 6.10
CA GLU A 105 20.52 2.99 4.85
C GLU A 105 19.51 1.87 5.11
N VAL A 106 18.29 2.23 5.48
CA VAL A 106 17.23 1.28 5.85
C VAL A 106 16.44 0.78 4.65
N ILE A 107 16.19 1.66 3.66
CA ILE A 107 15.28 1.38 2.54
C ILE A 107 15.99 1.05 1.23
N SER A 108 15.26 0.34 0.38
CA SER A 108 15.52 0.22 -1.07
C SER A 108 14.26 0.57 -1.85
N LEU A 109 14.45 1.09 -3.06
CA LEU A 109 13.33 1.37 -3.96
C LEU A 109 12.94 0.10 -4.73
N ASP A 110 11.66 -0.27 -4.71
CA ASP A 110 11.11 -1.34 -5.55
C ASP A 110 10.86 -0.78 -6.96
N SER A 111 11.78 -1.04 -7.88
CA SER A 111 11.69 -0.60 -9.27
C SER A 111 10.77 -1.47 -10.14
N SER A 112 10.34 -2.62 -9.64
CA SER A 112 9.60 -3.63 -10.40
C SER A 112 8.11 -3.71 -10.08
N ASN A 113 7.52 -2.63 -9.58
CA ASN A 113 6.10 -2.52 -9.27
C ASN A 113 5.53 -3.75 -8.52
N ASN A 114 5.61 -3.73 -7.18
CA ASN A 114 5.06 -4.76 -6.29
C ASN A 114 5.83 -6.09 -6.24
N SER A 115 7.13 -6.14 -6.57
CA SER A 115 7.95 -7.32 -6.35
C SER A 115 8.08 -7.65 -4.86
N ALA A 116 8.41 -6.67 -4.04
CA ALA A 116 8.54 -6.86 -2.60
C ALA A 116 7.22 -7.25 -1.92
N PRO A 117 6.06 -6.60 -2.18
CA PRO A 117 4.75 -7.07 -1.74
C PRO A 117 4.41 -8.48 -2.21
N SER A 118 4.70 -8.82 -3.47
CA SER A 118 4.49 -10.18 -4.00
C SER A 118 5.32 -11.21 -3.25
N SER A 119 6.58 -10.89 -2.94
CA SER A 119 7.48 -11.77 -2.17
C SER A 119 6.97 -11.96 -0.74
N THR A 120 6.44 -10.90 -0.12
CA THR A 120 5.85 -10.98 1.23
C THR A 120 4.61 -11.88 1.24
N LEU A 121 3.67 -11.67 0.32
CA LEU A 121 2.49 -12.52 0.18
C LEU A 121 2.88 -13.97 -0.13
N ASN A 122 3.85 -14.17 -1.03
CA ASN A 122 4.36 -15.51 -1.31
C ASN A 122 4.98 -16.18 -0.08
N LYS A 123 5.72 -15.44 0.76
CA LYS A 123 6.33 -16.01 1.96
C LYS A 123 5.29 -16.45 2.99
N TYR A 124 4.31 -15.61 3.27
CA TYR A 124 3.38 -15.76 4.41
C TYR A 124 1.97 -16.23 4.04
N THR A 125 1.76 -16.72 2.80
CA THR A 125 0.49 -17.33 2.39
C THR A 125 0.70 -18.67 1.69
N LYS A 126 -0.36 -19.45 1.56
CA LYS A 126 -0.38 -20.70 0.76
C LYS A 126 -0.50 -20.44 -0.75
N TYR A 127 -0.36 -19.19 -1.20
CA TYR A 127 -0.62 -18.76 -2.58
C TYR A 127 0.58 -18.06 -3.19
N THR A 128 0.71 -18.17 -4.51
CA THR A 128 1.77 -17.53 -5.28
C THR A 128 1.32 -17.22 -6.71
N LYS A 129 1.94 -16.20 -7.31
CA LYS A 129 1.84 -15.93 -8.75
C LYS A 129 2.97 -16.57 -9.56
N ASN A 130 3.95 -17.21 -8.90
CA ASN A 130 5.03 -17.91 -9.57
C ASN A 130 4.50 -19.25 -10.12
N LYS A 131 4.48 -19.40 -11.44
CA LYS A 131 3.97 -20.57 -12.15
C LYS A 131 4.78 -21.86 -11.89
N ASP A 132 6.05 -21.72 -11.51
CA ASP A 132 6.96 -22.84 -11.31
C ASP A 132 7.04 -23.29 -9.84
N HIS A 133 6.21 -22.72 -8.97
CA HIS A 133 6.22 -23.06 -7.54
C HIS A 133 5.59 -24.42 -7.29
N LYS A 134 6.33 -25.33 -6.59
CA LYS A 134 5.95 -26.73 -6.45
C LYS A 134 5.05 -27.05 -5.24
N SER A 135 4.91 -26.13 -4.28
CA SER A 135 4.27 -26.41 -2.99
C SER A 135 3.18 -25.40 -2.59
N LYS A 136 2.81 -24.49 -3.49
CA LYS A 136 1.77 -23.48 -3.23
C LYS A 136 0.72 -23.45 -4.34
N ASN A 137 -0.46 -22.96 -4.00
CA ASN A 137 -1.53 -22.72 -4.96
C ASN A 137 -1.14 -21.60 -5.90
N ILE A 138 -1.18 -21.86 -7.20
CA ILE A 138 -0.78 -20.89 -8.22
C ILE A 138 -1.97 -20.02 -8.61
N LEU A 139 -1.81 -18.71 -8.49
CA LEU A 139 -2.82 -17.73 -8.82
C LEU A 139 -2.68 -17.21 -10.25
N PHE A 140 -3.74 -17.38 -11.06
CA PHE A 140 -3.87 -16.79 -12.39
C PHE A 140 -4.89 -15.64 -12.37
N ASN A 141 -4.62 -14.58 -13.11
CA ASN A 141 -5.46 -13.39 -13.18
C ASN A 141 -5.68 -12.70 -11.81
N TYR A 142 -4.67 -12.78 -10.96
CA TYR A 142 -4.58 -12.03 -9.72
C TYR A 142 -3.52 -10.94 -9.82
N GLN A 143 -3.71 -9.89 -9.05
CA GLN A 143 -2.67 -8.90 -8.82
C GLN A 143 -2.48 -8.61 -7.34
N VAL A 144 -1.40 -7.91 -7.01
CA VAL A 144 -1.12 -7.42 -5.68
C VAL A 144 -1.64 -6.01 -5.58
N SER A 145 -2.55 -5.78 -4.64
CA SER A 145 -3.13 -4.46 -4.37
C SER A 145 -2.80 -4.01 -2.94
N HIS A 146 -2.78 -2.70 -2.74
CA HIS A 146 -2.54 -2.07 -1.43
C HIS A 146 -3.86 -1.50 -0.91
N VAL A 147 -4.29 -1.98 0.26
CA VAL A 147 -5.60 -1.64 0.84
C VAL A 147 -5.73 -0.16 1.21
N PHE A 148 -4.68 0.40 1.81
CA PHE A 148 -4.63 1.81 2.23
C PHE A 148 -3.69 2.66 1.36
N GLY A 149 -3.20 2.13 0.25
CA GLY A 149 -2.12 2.78 -0.48
C GLY A 149 -0.84 2.83 0.34
N LYS A 150 -0.41 4.04 0.79
CA LYS A 150 0.77 4.26 1.66
C LYS A 150 2.07 3.61 1.15
N THR A 151 2.20 3.52 -0.17
CA THR A 151 3.28 2.74 -0.82
C THR A 151 4.68 3.38 -0.71
N LEU A 152 4.74 4.68 -0.37
CA LEU A 152 6.01 5.35 -0.07
C LEU A 152 6.49 5.12 1.37
N ASN A 153 5.72 4.43 2.21
CA ASN A 153 6.02 4.21 3.61
C ASN A 153 6.59 2.81 3.84
N CYS A 154 7.81 2.72 4.38
CA CYS A 154 8.51 1.46 4.60
C CYS A 154 7.84 0.56 5.64
N TYR A 155 7.04 1.12 6.56
CA TYR A 155 6.21 0.37 7.51
C TYR A 155 4.88 -0.08 6.92
N ALA A 156 4.52 0.36 5.71
CA ALA A 156 3.24 0.06 5.08
C ALA A 156 3.36 -0.70 3.76
N PHE A 157 4.38 -0.47 2.95
CA PHE A 157 4.48 -1.00 1.60
C PHE A 157 4.40 -2.53 1.51
N THR A 158 4.98 -3.24 2.48
CA THR A 158 4.94 -4.70 2.56
C THR A 158 4.23 -5.20 3.82
N ALA A 159 3.49 -4.33 4.51
CA ALA A 159 2.79 -4.70 5.74
C ALA A 159 1.68 -5.74 5.47
N PRO A 160 1.50 -6.74 6.36
CA PRO A 160 0.50 -7.80 6.18
C PRO A 160 -0.92 -7.26 6.07
N TRP A 161 -1.22 -6.14 6.70
CA TRP A 161 -2.50 -5.47 6.65
C TRP A 161 -2.71 -4.60 5.42
N ASN A 162 -1.67 -4.33 4.64
CA ASN A 162 -1.76 -3.43 3.49
C ASN A 162 -1.66 -4.15 2.13
N VAL A 163 -1.22 -5.41 2.12
CA VAL A 163 -1.02 -6.16 0.87
C VAL A 163 -2.01 -7.31 0.74
N VAL A 164 -2.58 -7.47 -0.46
CA VAL A 164 -3.57 -8.50 -0.76
C VAL A 164 -3.42 -9.01 -2.19
N TYR A 165 -3.62 -10.30 -2.41
CA TYR A 165 -3.92 -10.82 -3.74
C TYR A 165 -5.40 -10.63 -4.02
N LEU A 166 -5.71 -9.83 -5.05
CA LEU A 166 -7.07 -9.65 -5.55
C LEU A 166 -7.22 -10.21 -6.98
N PRO A 167 -8.36 -10.82 -7.32
CA PRO A 167 -8.71 -11.05 -8.73
C PRO A 167 -8.63 -9.75 -9.51
N LYS A 168 -8.04 -9.76 -10.71
CA LYS A 168 -7.87 -8.53 -11.52
C LYS A 168 -9.18 -7.80 -11.79
N VAL A 169 -10.31 -8.51 -11.83
CA VAL A 169 -11.63 -7.91 -12.00
C VAL A 169 -12.04 -7.00 -10.84
N LEU A 170 -11.47 -7.21 -9.66
CA LEU A 170 -11.76 -6.41 -8.46
C LEU A 170 -10.76 -5.25 -8.23
N ASP A 171 -9.61 -5.28 -8.89
CA ASP A 171 -8.57 -4.29 -8.66
C ASP A 171 -8.99 -2.84 -8.91
N PRO A 172 -9.75 -2.54 -9.97
CA PRO A 172 -10.23 -1.17 -10.20
C PRO A 172 -10.98 -0.59 -9.00
N PHE A 173 -11.65 -1.43 -8.20
CA PHE A 173 -12.44 -1.01 -7.04
C PHE A 173 -11.61 -0.73 -5.77
N THR A 174 -10.30 -0.84 -5.84
CA THR A 174 -9.41 -0.45 -4.72
C THR A 174 -9.15 1.07 -4.64
N GLY A 175 -9.83 1.86 -5.48
CA GLY A 175 -9.82 3.33 -5.44
C GLY A 175 -8.66 3.98 -6.21
N HIS A 176 -7.81 3.19 -6.87
CA HIS A 176 -6.66 3.72 -7.61
C HIS A 176 -6.96 4.01 -9.09
N GLU A 177 -7.75 3.17 -9.74
CA GLU A 177 -8.01 3.22 -11.19
C GLU A 177 -9.45 3.61 -11.53
N SER A 178 -10.40 3.41 -10.65
CA SER A 178 -11.80 3.77 -10.86
C SER A 178 -12.33 4.73 -9.80
N LYS A 179 -13.46 5.34 -10.12
CA LYS A 179 -14.18 6.30 -9.25
C LYS A 179 -15.66 5.95 -9.29
N GLY A 180 -16.41 6.49 -8.36
CA GLY A 180 -17.84 6.33 -8.27
C GLY A 180 -18.27 5.53 -7.05
N GLU A 181 -19.57 5.52 -6.83
CA GLU A 181 -20.20 4.98 -5.63
C GLU A 181 -19.84 3.51 -5.36
N LEU A 182 -19.82 2.67 -6.41
CA LEU A 182 -19.49 1.25 -6.29
C LEU A 182 -18.03 1.04 -5.84
N THR A 183 -17.11 1.86 -6.35
CA THR A 183 -15.70 1.85 -5.94
C THR A 183 -15.54 2.31 -4.49
N GLU A 184 -16.22 3.39 -4.11
CA GLU A 184 -16.17 3.92 -2.75
C GLU A 184 -16.68 2.89 -1.74
N GLN A 185 -17.85 2.30 -1.98
CA GLN A 185 -18.44 1.27 -1.13
C GLN A 185 -17.56 0.01 -1.03
N PHE A 186 -16.95 -0.42 -2.12
CA PHE A 186 -16.05 -1.58 -2.10
C PHE A 186 -14.77 -1.30 -1.31
N THR A 187 -14.15 -0.14 -1.56
CA THR A 187 -12.94 0.29 -0.86
C THR A 187 -13.18 0.39 0.64
N GLU A 188 -14.29 0.99 1.05
CA GLU A 188 -14.69 1.11 2.45
C GLU A 188 -14.85 -0.27 3.12
N LYS A 189 -15.61 -1.18 2.50
CA LYS A 189 -15.78 -2.55 3.02
C LYS A 189 -14.45 -3.32 3.14
N LEU A 190 -13.55 -3.17 2.15
CA LEU A 190 -12.24 -3.79 2.19
C LEU A 190 -11.39 -3.23 3.33
N GLN A 191 -11.38 -1.91 3.51
CA GLN A 191 -10.65 -1.25 4.59
C GLN A 191 -11.20 -1.62 5.96
N GLU A 192 -12.51 -1.64 6.15
CA GLU A 192 -13.15 -2.04 7.41
C GLU A 192 -12.84 -3.51 7.76
N PHE A 193 -12.89 -4.38 6.77
CA PHE A 193 -12.51 -5.79 6.96
C PHE A 193 -11.07 -5.90 7.45
N VAL A 194 -10.15 -5.16 6.84
CA VAL A 194 -8.73 -5.17 7.25
C VAL A 194 -8.55 -4.53 8.62
N LYS A 195 -9.18 -3.40 8.91
CA LYS A 195 -9.14 -2.77 10.24
C LYS A 195 -9.59 -3.71 11.36
N SER A 196 -10.62 -4.51 11.08
CA SER A 196 -11.12 -5.50 12.05
C SER A 196 -10.12 -6.63 12.29
N ASN A 197 -9.47 -7.14 11.24
CA ASN A 197 -8.58 -8.31 11.33
C ASN A 197 -7.16 -7.98 11.78
N TYR A 198 -6.69 -6.72 11.57
CA TYR A 198 -5.30 -6.30 11.83
C TYR A 198 -5.23 -5.10 12.79
N ARG A 199 -6.17 -5.00 13.69
CA ARG A 199 -6.35 -3.82 14.56
C ARG A 199 -5.08 -3.48 15.36
N GLU A 200 -4.42 -4.48 15.93
CA GLU A 200 -3.23 -4.27 16.75
C GLU A 200 -2.03 -3.82 15.92
N GLN A 201 -1.78 -4.46 14.77
CA GLN A 201 -0.69 -4.07 13.88
C GLN A 201 -0.88 -2.65 13.30
N ILE A 202 -2.15 -2.26 13.03
CA ILE A 202 -2.47 -0.89 12.58
C ILE A 202 -2.29 0.11 13.73
N ARG A 203 -2.60 -0.25 14.98
CA ARG A 203 -2.32 0.61 16.14
C ARG A 203 -0.83 0.88 16.32
N GLU A 204 0.01 -0.15 16.21
CA GLU A 204 1.46 -0.02 16.28
C GLU A 204 1.99 0.85 15.12
N PHE A 205 1.47 0.64 13.90
CA PHE A 205 1.78 1.52 12.77
C PHE A 205 1.39 2.97 13.07
N ASN A 206 0.20 3.22 13.57
CA ASN A 206 -0.28 4.57 13.90
C ASN A 206 0.62 5.25 14.96
N GLN A 207 1.06 4.51 15.98
CA GLN A 207 2.01 5.03 16.95
C GLN A 207 3.34 5.43 16.30
N THR A 208 3.87 4.58 15.42
CA THR A 208 5.09 4.90 14.65
C THR A 208 4.89 6.17 13.79
N MET A 209 3.72 6.36 13.20
CA MET A 209 3.42 7.57 12.42
C MET A 209 3.35 8.82 13.30
N GLU A 210 2.82 8.72 14.51
CA GLU A 210 2.83 9.82 15.49
C GLU A 210 4.27 10.20 15.86
N ASP A 211 5.12 9.23 16.14
CA ASP A 211 6.52 9.44 16.51
C ASP A 211 7.34 10.06 15.36
N LEU A 212 7.02 9.73 14.12
CA LEU A 212 7.68 10.26 12.92
C LEU A 212 7.13 11.61 12.47
N ALA A 213 5.91 11.99 12.84
CA ALA A 213 5.26 13.21 12.37
C ALA A 213 6.07 14.48 12.55
N PRO A 214 6.77 14.72 13.69
CA PRO A 214 7.63 15.89 13.85
C PRO A 214 8.77 15.93 12.84
N LYS A 215 9.42 14.78 12.56
CA LYS A 215 10.52 14.68 11.60
C LYS A 215 10.04 14.92 10.18
N VAL A 216 8.87 14.38 9.80
CA VAL A 216 8.22 14.62 8.50
C VAL A 216 7.96 16.11 8.31
N LYS A 217 7.36 16.76 9.31
CA LYS A 217 7.07 18.19 9.29
C LYS A 217 8.34 19.04 9.16
N GLN A 218 9.37 18.68 9.88
CA GLN A 218 10.66 19.40 9.87
C GLN A 218 11.35 19.25 8.51
N PHE A 219 11.43 18.04 7.95
CA PHE A 219 11.97 17.80 6.63
C PHE A 219 11.28 18.66 5.55
N LYS A 220 9.94 18.71 5.55
CA LYS A 220 9.18 19.54 4.60
C LYS A 220 9.54 21.03 4.69
N LYS A 221 9.77 21.53 5.92
CA LYS A 221 10.20 22.93 6.12
C LYS A 221 11.61 23.17 5.59
N GLU A 222 12.53 22.25 5.79
CA GLU A 222 13.92 22.38 5.34
C GLU A 222 14.02 22.36 3.82
N ILE A 223 13.39 21.38 3.18
CA ILE A 223 13.37 21.27 1.72
C ILE A 223 12.73 22.51 1.06
N LYS A 224 11.65 23.04 1.65
CA LYS A 224 10.99 24.24 1.13
C LYS A 224 11.92 25.49 1.18
N LYS A 225 12.79 25.59 2.18
CA LYS A 225 13.74 26.71 2.32
C LYS A 225 14.88 26.66 1.31
N GLU A 226 15.22 25.50 0.78
CA GLU A 226 16.31 25.35 -0.20
C GLU A 226 16.00 26.07 -1.53
N GLY A 227 14.73 26.17 -1.93
CA GLY A 227 14.29 26.94 -3.08
C GLY A 227 14.75 26.46 -4.47
N ASN A 228 15.41 25.31 -4.54
CA ASN A 228 16.04 24.77 -5.76
C ASN A 228 15.18 23.72 -6.49
N ILE A 229 13.96 23.43 -5.99
CA ILE A 229 13.05 22.45 -6.55
C ILE A 229 11.77 23.17 -7.02
N LYS A 230 11.22 22.74 -8.15
CA LYS A 230 9.98 23.32 -8.70
C LYS A 230 8.83 23.17 -7.70
N GLU A 231 8.05 24.25 -7.53
CA GLU A 231 6.96 24.31 -6.55
C GLU A 231 5.91 23.19 -6.76
N ASP A 232 5.54 22.92 -8.00
CA ASP A 232 4.59 21.84 -8.32
C ASP A 232 5.12 20.45 -7.96
N THR A 233 6.42 20.19 -8.17
CA THR A 233 7.07 18.95 -7.75
C THR A 233 7.03 18.80 -6.24
N LEU A 234 7.35 19.87 -5.50
CA LEU A 234 7.30 19.86 -4.03
C LEU A 234 5.87 19.64 -3.51
N LYS A 235 4.90 20.33 -4.10
CA LYS A 235 3.48 20.21 -3.71
C LYS A 235 2.99 18.76 -3.89
N GLN A 236 3.29 18.15 -5.05
CA GLN A 236 2.92 16.77 -5.32
C GLN A 236 3.65 15.80 -4.39
N PHE A 237 4.96 15.99 -4.18
CA PHE A 237 5.76 15.18 -3.28
C PHE A 237 5.23 15.25 -1.84
N PHE A 238 4.97 16.45 -1.33
CA PHE A 238 4.46 16.64 0.03
C PHE A 238 3.07 16.03 0.22
N LYS A 239 2.19 16.15 -0.77
CA LYS A 239 0.89 15.49 -0.74
C LYS A 239 1.04 13.97 -0.62
N SER A 240 1.84 13.35 -1.48
CA SER A 240 2.08 11.91 -1.46
C SER A 240 2.75 11.44 -0.16
N LEU A 241 3.64 12.28 0.41
CA LEU A 241 4.27 12.01 1.69
C LEU A 241 3.25 12.06 2.85
N ASP A 242 2.38 13.08 2.87
CA ASP A 242 1.32 13.20 3.88
C ASP A 242 0.36 12.01 3.81
N GLU A 243 -0.08 11.62 2.62
CA GLU A 243 -0.94 10.44 2.42
C GLU A 243 -0.25 9.16 2.92
N SER A 244 1.05 9.00 2.63
CA SER A 244 1.79 7.78 3.00
C SER A 244 2.12 7.71 4.49
N PHE A 245 2.34 8.84 5.16
CA PHE A 245 2.73 8.91 6.57
C PHE A 245 1.60 9.36 7.52
N SER A 246 0.35 9.46 7.00
CA SER A 246 -0.82 9.66 7.85
C SER A 246 -1.19 8.37 8.58
N LYS A 247 -1.83 8.53 9.74
CA LYS A 247 -2.47 7.42 10.46
C LYS A 247 -3.62 6.81 9.66
N ILE A 248 -4.03 5.62 10.05
CA ILE A 248 -5.24 4.93 9.59
C ILE A 248 -6.29 5.06 10.68
N ASP A 249 -7.45 5.62 10.35
CA ASP A 249 -8.57 5.73 11.28
C ASP A 249 -9.13 4.32 11.58
N LEU A 250 -9.25 3.98 12.88
CA LEU A 250 -9.68 2.68 13.40
C LEU A 250 -11.08 2.74 14.01
#